data_1d338688762ff552d1ef29fa1002be42
#
_entry.id   1d338688762ff552d1ef29fa1002be42
#
_cell.length_a   1.000
_cell.length_b   1.000
_cell.length_c   1.000
_cell.angle_alpha   90.00
_cell.angle_beta   90.00
_cell.angle_gamma   90.00
#
_symmetry.space_group_name_H-M   'P 1'
#
loop_
_entity.id
_entity.type
_entity.pdbx_description
1 polymer ?
#
loop_
_entity_poly.entity_id
_entity_poly.type
_entity_poly.pdbx_seq_one_letter_code
_entity_poly.pdbx_strand_id
1 'polypeptide(L)'
;MTRTRILKEFSSTEDAKKVEETIKTGYSETAIENLVSWAAAEEDLAESYGQMAKESKKQATRDAFIRLQEESKRNMVEIAGLVEYLEGLDRARAKRIELLKGLS
;
A
#
# COMPACT_ATOMS: atom_id res chain seq x y z
N MET A 1 4.10 8.12 9.85
CA MET A 1 5.01 7.36 9.35
C MET A 1 4.52 6.16 8.59
N THR A 2 4.14 6.24 7.48
CA THR A 2 3.37 5.29 6.75
C THR A 2 4.05 4.92 5.44
N ARG A 3 4.20 5.86 4.52
CA ARG A 3 4.86 5.58 3.24
C ARG A 3 6.32 5.15 3.42
N THR A 4 7.08 5.84 4.30
CA THR A 4 8.47 5.51 4.57
C THR A 4 8.60 4.14 5.21
N ARG A 5 7.69 3.79 6.11
CA ARG A 5 7.64 2.48 6.77
C ARG A 5 7.36 1.37 5.76
N ILE A 6 6.39 1.58 4.87
CA ILE A 6 6.05 0.63 3.82
C ILE A 6 7.25 0.39 2.92
N LEU A 7 7.92 1.44 2.48
CA LEU A 7 9.11 1.32 1.63
C LEU A 7 10.25 0.60 2.34
N LYS A 8 10.43 0.81 3.66
CA LYS A 8 11.43 0.10 4.45
C LYS A 8 11.14 -1.39 4.53
N GLU A 9 9.89 -1.76 4.74
CA GLU A 9 9.50 -3.16 4.77
C GLU A 9 9.73 -3.83 3.43
N PHE A 10 9.45 -3.15 2.34
CA PHE A 10 9.76 -3.62 1.00
C PHE A 10 11.26 -3.83 0.80
N SER A 11 12.10 -2.93 1.29
CA SER A 11 13.54 -2.99 1.02
C SER A 11 14.26 -4.15 1.70
N SER A 12 13.59 -4.87 2.62
CA SER A 12 14.18 -5.99 3.35
C SER A 12 13.69 -7.36 2.88
N THR A 13 12.87 -7.45 1.84
CA THR A 13 12.27 -8.69 1.36
C THR A 13 12.53 -8.95 -0.11
N GLU A 14 12.30 -10.19 -0.56
CA GLU A 14 12.35 -10.56 -1.97
C GLU A 14 11.29 -9.82 -2.79
N ASP A 15 10.14 -9.55 -2.17
CA ASP A 15 9.06 -8.81 -2.81
C ASP A 15 9.49 -7.38 -3.12
N ALA A 16 10.31 -6.78 -2.26
CA ALA A 16 10.88 -5.46 -2.49
C ALA A 16 11.74 -5.43 -3.75
N LYS A 17 12.56 -6.45 -3.96
CA LYS A 17 13.40 -6.56 -5.16
C LYS A 17 12.55 -6.67 -6.42
N LYS A 18 11.45 -7.42 -6.36
CA LYS A 18 10.50 -7.53 -7.48
C LYS A 18 9.86 -6.20 -7.79
N VAL A 19 9.49 -5.43 -6.77
CA VAL A 19 8.94 -4.09 -6.95
C VAL A 19 9.98 -3.17 -7.59
N GLU A 20 11.24 -3.20 -7.15
CA GLU A 20 12.30 -2.40 -7.76
C GLU A 20 12.51 -2.72 -9.23
N GLU A 21 12.55 -4.00 -9.58
CA GLU A 21 12.66 -4.43 -10.98
C GLU A 21 11.46 -3.95 -11.79
N THR A 22 10.28 -4.05 -11.22
CA THR A 22 9.04 -3.59 -11.85
C THR A 22 9.07 -2.09 -12.10
N ILE A 23 9.62 -1.30 -11.18
CA ILE A 23 9.79 0.14 -11.36
C ILE A 23 10.68 0.45 -12.56
N LYS A 24 11.74 -0.34 -12.76
CA LYS A 24 12.67 -0.16 -13.88
C LYS A 24 12.08 -0.57 -15.22
N THR A 25 11.26 -1.62 -15.26
CA THR A 25 10.72 -2.22 -16.48
C THR A 25 9.26 -1.92 -16.73
N GLY A 26 8.58 -1.29 -15.79
CA GLY A 26 7.14 -1.07 -15.74
C GLY A 26 6.53 -1.81 -14.57
N TYR A 27 5.34 -1.44 -14.15
CA TYR A 27 4.68 -2.03 -12.99
C TYR A 27 3.86 -3.24 -13.41
N SER A 28 4.06 -4.37 -12.74
CA SER A 28 3.30 -5.56 -13.03
C SER A 28 1.95 -5.53 -12.30
N GLU A 29 0.96 -6.15 -12.90
CA GLU A 29 -0.35 -6.38 -12.30
C GLU A 29 -0.21 -7.09 -10.94
N THR A 30 0.72 -8.06 -10.85
CA THR A 30 0.99 -8.80 -9.62
C THR A 30 1.46 -7.89 -8.49
N ALA A 31 2.35 -6.93 -8.78
CA ALA A 31 2.82 -5.98 -7.76
C ALA A 31 1.68 -5.13 -7.23
N ILE A 32 0.81 -4.65 -8.13
CA ILE A 32 -0.36 -3.85 -7.75
C ILE A 32 -1.33 -4.70 -6.93
N GLU A 33 -1.59 -5.95 -7.34
CA GLU A 33 -2.44 -6.88 -6.60
C GLU A 33 -1.93 -7.13 -5.18
N ASN A 34 -0.61 -7.26 -5.01
CA ASN A 34 -0.01 -7.44 -3.69
C ASN A 34 -0.25 -6.23 -2.79
N LEU A 35 -0.12 -5.02 -3.35
CA LEU A 35 -0.40 -3.80 -2.60
C LEU A 35 -1.87 -3.70 -2.20
N VAL A 36 -2.78 -4.07 -3.09
CA VAL A 36 -4.22 -4.10 -2.80
C VAL A 36 -4.52 -5.10 -1.69
N SER A 37 -3.89 -6.28 -1.72
CA SER A 37 -4.04 -7.29 -0.66
C SER A 37 -3.55 -6.77 0.69
N TRP A 38 -2.47 -6.00 0.71
CA TRP A 38 -1.96 -5.39 1.94
C TRP A 38 -2.88 -4.30 2.47
N ALA A 39 -3.51 -3.53 1.59
CA ALA A 39 -4.51 -2.56 2.00
C ALA A 39 -5.71 -3.26 2.67
N ALA A 40 -6.14 -4.39 2.12
CA ALA A 40 -7.21 -5.20 2.70
C ALA A 40 -6.82 -5.75 4.07
N ALA A 41 -5.57 -6.19 4.24
CA ALA A 41 -5.06 -6.66 5.53
C ALA A 41 -5.05 -5.54 6.58
N GLU A 42 -4.69 -4.32 6.18
CA GLU A 42 -4.74 -3.16 7.09
C GLU A 42 -6.17 -2.83 7.48
N GLU A 43 -7.12 -2.98 6.57
CA GLU A 43 -8.54 -2.78 6.86
C GLU A 43 -9.03 -3.78 7.92
N ASP A 44 -8.66 -5.05 7.77
CA ASP A 44 -9.01 -6.09 8.73
C ASP A 44 -8.41 -5.80 10.11
N LEU A 45 -7.16 -5.34 10.15
CA LEU A 45 -6.50 -4.93 11.40
C LEU A 45 -7.23 -3.75 12.04
N ALA A 46 -7.63 -2.77 11.26
CA ALA A 46 -8.36 -1.60 11.77
C ALA A 46 -9.68 -2.03 12.42
N GLU A 47 -10.41 -2.96 11.80
CA GLU A 47 -11.64 -3.50 12.36
C GLU A 47 -11.39 -4.25 13.65
N SER A 48 -10.35 -5.08 13.70
CA SER A 48 -9.97 -5.84 14.90
C SER A 48 -9.61 -4.91 16.04
N TYR A 49 -8.80 -3.89 15.79
CA TYR A 49 -8.42 -2.91 16.79
C TYR A 49 -9.63 -2.12 17.30
N GLY A 50 -10.55 -1.75 16.41
CA GLY A 50 -11.78 -1.08 16.78
C GLY A 50 -12.64 -1.93 17.72
N GLN A 51 -12.74 -3.22 17.43
CA GLN A 51 -13.49 -4.16 18.27
C GLN A 51 -12.82 -4.31 19.63
N MET A 52 -11.49 -4.46 19.67
CA MET A 52 -10.74 -4.54 20.92
C MET A 52 -10.89 -3.28 21.76
N ALA A 53 -10.91 -2.10 21.12
CA ALA A 53 -11.15 -0.85 21.83
C ALA A 53 -12.52 -0.85 22.50
N LYS A 54 -13.56 -1.31 21.82
CA LYS A 54 -14.91 -1.39 22.36
C LYS A 54 -15.02 -2.34 23.54
N GLU A 55 -14.27 -3.43 23.50
CA GLU A 55 -14.27 -4.45 24.55
C GLU A 55 -13.39 -4.11 25.74
N SER A 56 -12.49 -3.14 25.59
CA SER A 56 -11.53 -2.77 26.64
C SER A 56 -12.21 -1.94 27.74
N LYS A 57 -12.02 -2.35 28.98
CA LYS A 57 -12.58 -1.66 30.14
C LYS A 57 -11.70 -0.53 30.64
N LYS A 58 -10.38 -0.65 30.43
CA LYS A 58 -9.42 0.36 30.86
C LYS A 58 -9.24 1.42 29.78
N GLN A 59 -9.29 2.68 30.17
CA GLN A 59 -9.16 3.81 29.25
C GLN A 59 -7.83 3.79 28.49
N ALA A 60 -6.73 3.55 29.19
CA ALA A 60 -5.41 3.52 28.57
C ALA A 60 -5.30 2.44 27.48
N THR A 61 -5.88 1.27 27.72
CA THR A 61 -5.93 0.17 26.76
C THR A 61 -6.80 0.53 25.56
N ARG A 62 -7.96 1.13 25.81
CA ARG A 62 -8.86 1.60 24.77
C ARG A 62 -8.18 2.61 23.85
N ASP A 63 -7.53 3.60 24.46
CA ASP A 63 -6.82 4.63 23.70
C ASP A 63 -5.69 4.05 22.85
N ALA A 64 -4.99 3.03 23.36
CA ALA A 64 -3.94 2.35 22.62
C ALA A 64 -4.51 1.65 21.39
N PHE A 65 -5.62 0.95 21.49
CA PHE A 65 -6.26 0.29 20.37
C PHE A 65 -6.81 1.29 19.35
N ILE A 66 -7.34 2.42 19.81
CA ILE A 66 -7.79 3.48 18.91
C ILE A 66 -6.63 4.03 18.09
N ARG A 67 -5.47 4.26 18.71
CA ARG A 67 -4.27 4.72 17.99
C ARG A 67 -3.80 3.71 16.95
N LEU A 68 -3.81 2.42 17.29
CA LEU A 68 -3.45 1.35 16.35
C LEU A 68 -4.43 1.29 15.19
N GLN A 69 -5.72 1.46 15.46
CA GLN A 69 -6.75 1.51 14.43
C GLN A 69 -6.49 2.66 13.46
N GLU A 70 -6.21 3.85 13.97
CA GLU A 70 -5.94 5.03 13.14
C GLU A 70 -4.68 4.86 12.31
N GLU A 71 -3.64 4.22 12.87
CA GLU A 71 -2.43 3.92 12.13
C GLU A 71 -2.71 2.97 10.96
N SER A 72 -3.49 1.91 11.19
CA SER A 72 -3.86 0.98 10.12
C SER A 72 -4.66 1.67 9.03
N LYS A 73 -5.57 2.57 9.39
CA LYS A 73 -6.32 3.36 8.41
C LYS A 73 -5.41 4.26 7.58
N ARG A 74 -4.44 4.90 8.22
CA ARG A 74 -3.46 5.74 7.49
C ARG A 74 -2.61 4.89 6.54
N ASN A 75 -2.18 3.72 6.99
CA ASN A 75 -1.41 2.80 6.14
C ASN A 75 -2.21 2.37 4.91
N MET A 76 -3.48 2.07 5.10
CA MET A 76 -4.38 1.70 3.99
C MET A 76 -4.49 2.82 2.96
N VAL A 77 -4.65 4.06 3.40
CA VAL A 77 -4.72 5.23 2.52
C VAL A 77 -3.40 5.44 1.76
N GLU A 78 -2.27 5.27 2.44
CA GLU A 78 -0.95 5.38 1.82
C GLU A 78 -0.74 4.31 0.75
N ILE A 79 -1.14 3.07 1.03
CA ILE A 79 -1.04 1.98 0.06
C ILE A 79 -1.94 2.27 -1.15
N ALA A 80 -3.17 2.70 -0.91
CA ALA A 80 -4.09 3.05 -1.99
C ALA A 80 -3.53 4.17 -2.87
N GLY A 81 -2.94 5.19 -2.26
CA GLY A 81 -2.28 6.28 -3.00
C GLY A 81 -1.10 5.79 -3.83
N LEU A 82 -0.32 4.85 -3.30
CA LEU A 82 0.79 4.27 -4.03
C LEU A 82 0.31 3.46 -5.23
N VAL A 83 -0.73 2.65 -5.07
CA VAL A 83 -1.34 1.89 -6.18
C VAL A 83 -1.79 2.83 -7.29
N GLU A 84 -2.48 3.89 -6.92
CA GLU A 84 -2.97 4.90 -7.88
C GLU A 84 -1.82 5.56 -8.64
N TYR A 85 -0.75 5.90 -7.93
CA TYR A 85 0.45 6.47 -8.53
C TYR A 85 1.12 5.50 -9.52
N LEU A 86 1.29 4.23 -9.13
CA LEU A 86 1.90 3.21 -9.96
C LEU A 86 1.08 2.92 -11.22
N GLU A 87 -0.23 2.83 -11.08
CA GLU A 87 -1.13 2.66 -12.22
C GLU A 87 -1.04 3.86 -13.17
N GLY A 88 -0.93 5.05 -12.63
CA GLY A 88 -0.76 6.27 -13.43
C GLY A 88 0.53 6.27 -14.24
N LEU A 89 1.63 5.80 -13.66
CA LEU A 89 2.91 5.68 -14.37
C LEU A 89 2.85 4.63 -15.47
N ASP A 90 2.20 3.51 -15.24
CA ASP A 90 2.03 2.46 -16.25
C ASP A 90 1.19 2.98 -17.45
N ARG A 91 0.12 3.70 -17.17
CA ARG A 91 -0.70 4.31 -18.22
C ARG A 91 0.09 5.32 -19.05
N ALA A 92 0.88 6.16 -18.38
CA ALA A 92 1.71 7.17 -19.04
C ALA A 92 2.77 6.51 -19.94
N ARG A 93 3.38 5.42 -19.47
CA ARG A 93 4.36 4.66 -20.24
C ARG A 93 3.74 4.00 -21.47
N ALA A 94 2.58 3.35 -21.27
CA ALA A 94 1.86 2.71 -22.36
C ALA A 94 1.49 3.73 -23.44
N LYS A 95 1.02 4.91 -23.06
CA LYS A 95 0.69 5.99 -23.97
C LYS A 95 1.91 6.48 -24.75
N ARG A 96 3.06 6.60 -24.08
CA ARG A 96 4.31 7.01 -24.72
C ARG A 96 4.74 6.00 -25.79
N ILE A 97 4.66 4.70 -25.48
CA ILE A 97 4.98 3.63 -26.40
C ILE A 97 4.08 3.69 -27.63
N GLU A 98 2.80 3.89 -27.42
CA GLU A 98 1.80 4.01 -28.48
C GLU A 98 2.12 5.18 -29.42
N LEU A 99 2.44 6.34 -28.86
CA LEU A 99 2.83 7.52 -29.61
C LEU A 99 4.10 7.28 -30.44
N LEU A 100 5.10 6.61 -29.87
CA LEU A 100 6.33 6.29 -30.58
C LEU A 100 6.10 5.32 -31.72
N LYS A 101 5.20 4.35 -31.56
CA LYS A 101 4.82 3.44 -32.65
C LYS A 101 4.13 4.18 -33.80
N GLY A 102 3.33 5.18 -33.47
CA GLY A 102 2.65 6.00 -34.46
C GLY A 102 3.59 6.86 -35.31
N LEU A 103 4.80 7.13 -34.83
CA LEU A 103 5.81 7.92 -35.54
C LEU A 103 6.69 7.07 -36.48
N SER A 104 6.64 5.77 -36.35
CA SER A 104 7.40 4.87 -37.22
C SER A 104 6.53 4.36 -38.35
#